data_d72637fd44d89522329b10a193996ac4
#
_entry.id   d72637fd44d89522329b10a193996ac4
#
_cell.length_a   1.000
_cell.length_b   1.000
_cell.length_c   1.000
_cell.angle_alpha   90.00
_cell.angle_beta   90.00
_cell.angle_gamma   90.00
#
_symmetry.space_group_name_H-M   'P 1'
#
loop_
_entity.id
_entity.type
_entity.pdbx_description
1 polymer ?
#
loop_
_entity_poly.entity_id
_entity_poly.type
_entity_poly.pdbx_seq_one_letter_code
_entity_poly.pdbx_strand_id
1 'polypeptide(L)'
;MNILQRYIQQFNFEETLMVLITKGIKLLILLIIFLLSKKIINFLFKHTVGRSLAWTIQTPARQKTIERLLHNCMNYVLYFFLVYWLLSILGVPVSSLLAGAGLAGVALGLGAQGFLSDVVNGFFILLENQFEVGDSVEVGAVTGLVSTVGIRTTQIRGFDGTLHFIPNRNITIVSNKSRGDMRAQIDIPVYPSTDINKVTSIIQEVNQENNENYPQICGAPNIIGLSTTPSGQLVFRIDIFTKNGQQTHIYADFLKLYQEALIKENIELPRFIGNPIAVK
;
A
#
# COMPACT_ATOMS: atom_id res chain seq x y z
N MET A 1 6.03 -30.58 77.36
CA MET A 1 5.06 -29.86 76.54
C MET A 1 5.25 -30.25 75.14
N ASN A 2 4.32 -31.04 74.53
CA ASN A 2 4.49 -31.71 73.25
C ASN A 2 4.61 -30.73 72.09
N ILE A 3 5.51 -30.99 71.15
CA ILE A 3 5.74 -30.22 69.92
C ILE A 3 4.41 -29.92 69.19
N LEU A 4 3.48 -30.85 69.23
CA LEU A 4 2.09 -30.70 68.67
C LEU A 4 1.31 -29.56 69.33
N GLN A 5 1.42 -29.35 70.68
CA GLN A 5 0.73 -28.28 71.40
C GLN A 5 1.26 -26.85 71.01
N ARG A 6 2.61 -26.78 70.74
CA ARG A 6 3.21 -25.54 70.24
C ARG A 6 2.74 -25.21 68.82
N TYR A 7 2.58 -26.16 67.93
CA TYR A 7 2.05 -25.97 66.57
C TYR A 7 0.57 -25.56 66.58
N ILE A 8 -0.26 -26.15 67.47
CA ILE A 8 -1.68 -25.82 67.61
C ILE A 8 -1.90 -24.41 68.20
N GLN A 9 -1.03 -23.96 69.14
CA GLN A 9 -1.09 -22.61 69.73
C GLN A 9 -0.56 -21.54 68.79
N GLN A 10 0.29 -21.86 67.81
CA GLN A 10 0.74 -20.94 66.79
C GLN A 10 -0.24 -20.82 65.58
N PHE A 11 -1.24 -21.70 65.49
CA PHE A 11 -2.22 -21.70 64.41
C PHE A 11 -3.34 -20.71 64.77
N ASN A 12 -3.18 -19.44 64.35
CA ASN A 12 -4.23 -18.44 64.43
C ASN A 12 -5.38 -18.84 63.48
N PHE A 13 -6.29 -19.70 64.02
CA PHE A 13 -7.42 -20.24 63.27
C PHE A 13 -8.31 -19.09 62.67
N GLU A 14 -8.51 -18.00 63.42
CA GLU A 14 -9.26 -16.84 62.95
C GLU A 14 -8.59 -16.14 61.75
N GLU A 15 -7.29 -15.96 61.80
CA GLU A 15 -6.51 -15.30 60.72
C GLU A 15 -6.50 -16.17 59.46
N THR A 16 -6.33 -17.48 59.62
CA THR A 16 -6.35 -18.44 58.49
C THR A 16 -7.73 -18.51 57.87
N LEU A 17 -8.78 -18.50 58.68
CA LEU A 17 -10.20 -18.45 58.21
C LEU A 17 -10.51 -17.18 57.48
N MET A 18 -10.05 -16.01 57.96
CA MET A 18 -10.22 -14.72 57.29
C MET A 18 -9.53 -14.68 55.90
N VAL A 19 -8.29 -15.20 55.80
CA VAL A 19 -7.54 -15.32 54.57
C VAL A 19 -8.27 -16.23 53.56
N LEU A 20 -8.82 -17.35 54.05
CA LEU A 20 -9.56 -18.29 53.19
C LEU A 20 -10.86 -17.68 52.66
N ILE A 21 -11.63 -16.98 53.52
CA ILE A 21 -12.85 -16.27 53.13
C ILE A 21 -12.52 -15.17 52.11
N THR A 22 -11.46 -14.39 52.37
CA THR A 22 -11.06 -13.31 51.49
C THR A 22 -10.63 -13.82 50.09
N LYS A 23 -9.85 -14.93 50.03
CA LYS A 23 -9.50 -15.57 48.78
C LYS A 23 -10.73 -16.13 48.07
N GLY A 24 -11.67 -16.76 48.82
CA GLY A 24 -12.93 -17.26 48.25
C GLY A 24 -13.79 -16.17 47.63
N ILE A 25 -13.93 -15.00 48.30
CA ILE A 25 -14.64 -13.83 47.76
C ILE A 25 -13.94 -13.32 46.47
N LYS A 26 -12.61 -13.19 46.47
CA LYS A 26 -11.83 -12.76 45.28
C LYS A 26 -12.02 -13.71 44.10
N LEU A 27 -12.01 -15.04 44.34
CA LEU A 27 -12.25 -16.04 43.31
C LEU A 27 -13.69 -15.94 42.74
N LEU A 28 -14.67 -15.71 43.60
CA LEU A 28 -16.07 -15.55 43.19
C LEU A 28 -16.24 -14.29 42.32
N ILE A 29 -15.64 -13.18 42.72
CA ILE A 29 -15.62 -11.94 41.94
C ILE A 29 -14.93 -12.15 40.59
N LEU A 30 -13.79 -12.82 40.58
CA LEU A 30 -13.06 -13.15 39.34
C LEU A 30 -13.92 -13.97 38.38
N LEU A 31 -14.63 -14.99 38.91
CA LEU A 31 -15.54 -15.81 38.11
C LEU A 31 -16.69 -14.99 37.51
N ILE A 32 -17.29 -14.10 38.30
CA ILE A 32 -18.35 -13.21 37.80
C ILE A 32 -17.82 -12.29 36.69
N ILE A 33 -16.66 -11.65 36.92
CA ILE A 33 -16.02 -10.77 35.91
C ILE A 33 -15.73 -11.55 34.64
N PHE A 34 -15.19 -12.76 34.76
CA PHE A 34 -14.89 -13.62 33.60
C PHE A 34 -16.13 -13.99 32.80
N LEU A 35 -17.21 -14.40 33.48
CA LEU A 35 -18.49 -14.75 32.83
C LEU A 35 -19.11 -13.55 32.14
N LEU A 36 -19.07 -12.38 32.79
CA LEU A 36 -19.55 -11.13 32.20
C LEU A 36 -18.72 -10.72 30.97
N SER A 37 -17.39 -10.76 31.11
CA SER A 37 -16.47 -10.45 29.99
C SER A 37 -16.68 -11.38 28.80
N LYS A 38 -16.84 -12.68 29.05
CA LYS A 38 -17.14 -13.67 28.01
C LYS A 38 -18.49 -13.39 27.32
N LYS A 39 -19.51 -13.02 28.09
CA LYS A 39 -20.82 -12.68 27.56
C LYS A 39 -20.78 -11.38 26.71
N ILE A 40 -20.07 -10.36 27.19
CA ILE A 40 -19.88 -9.08 26.48
C ILE A 40 -19.11 -9.30 25.18
N ILE A 41 -18.00 -10.04 25.22
CA ILE A 41 -17.20 -10.34 24.05
C ILE A 41 -18.01 -11.11 23.00
N ASN A 42 -18.73 -12.14 23.41
CA ASN A 42 -19.59 -12.90 22.51
C ASN A 42 -20.71 -12.05 21.89
N PHE A 43 -21.28 -11.13 22.68
CA PHE A 43 -22.30 -10.20 22.20
C PHE A 43 -21.74 -9.21 21.18
N LEU A 44 -20.64 -8.54 21.52
CA LEU A 44 -19.95 -7.59 20.63
C LEU A 44 -19.49 -8.28 19.33
N PHE A 45 -18.91 -9.48 19.48
CA PHE A 45 -18.42 -10.24 18.34
C PHE A 45 -19.55 -10.59 17.37
N LYS A 46 -20.66 -11.14 17.89
CA LYS A 46 -21.83 -11.50 17.08
C LYS A 46 -22.52 -10.29 16.44
N HIS A 47 -22.52 -9.15 17.13
CA HIS A 47 -23.22 -7.95 16.64
C HIS A 47 -22.41 -7.11 15.67
N THR A 48 -21.09 -6.98 15.91
CA THR A 48 -20.21 -6.09 15.13
C THR A 48 -19.44 -6.85 14.06
N VAL A 49 -18.71 -7.89 14.45
CA VAL A 49 -17.81 -8.62 13.53
C VAL A 49 -18.61 -9.47 12.52
N GLY A 50 -19.66 -10.13 12.97
CA GLY A 50 -20.51 -10.93 12.09
C GLY A 50 -21.20 -10.09 11.00
N ARG A 51 -21.64 -8.87 11.33
CA ARG A 51 -22.25 -7.95 10.35
C ARG A 51 -21.23 -7.36 9.38
N SER A 52 -20.10 -6.85 9.87
CA SER A 52 -19.10 -6.22 9.00
C SER A 52 -18.43 -7.22 8.05
N LEU A 53 -18.15 -8.44 8.50
CA LEU A 53 -17.61 -9.49 7.64
C LEU A 53 -18.60 -9.94 6.54
N ALA A 54 -19.91 -9.94 6.82
CA ALA A 54 -20.93 -10.26 5.84
C ALA A 54 -20.98 -9.29 4.66
N TRP A 55 -20.64 -8.01 4.88
CA TRP A 55 -20.59 -6.99 3.84
C TRP A 55 -19.31 -7.04 2.99
N THR A 56 -18.20 -7.50 3.57
CA THR A 56 -16.88 -7.43 2.94
C THR A 56 -16.48 -8.74 2.26
N ILE A 57 -16.96 -9.88 2.76
CA ILE A 57 -16.55 -11.22 2.29
C ILE A 57 -17.72 -11.94 1.61
N GLN A 58 -17.63 -12.05 0.30
CA GLN A 58 -18.69 -12.67 -0.54
C GLN A 58 -18.83 -14.19 -0.35
N THR A 59 -17.80 -14.88 0.19
CA THR A 59 -17.79 -16.34 0.32
C THR A 59 -18.15 -16.77 1.76
N PRO A 60 -19.30 -17.41 2.02
CA PRO A 60 -19.74 -17.80 3.37
C PRO A 60 -18.75 -18.71 4.13
N ALA A 61 -18.02 -19.56 3.42
CA ALA A 61 -17.02 -20.45 4.01
C ALA A 61 -15.83 -19.65 4.58
N ARG A 62 -15.37 -18.64 3.85
CA ARG A 62 -14.26 -17.78 4.26
C ARG A 62 -14.65 -16.90 5.46
N GLN A 63 -15.87 -16.38 5.45
CA GLN A 63 -16.42 -15.61 6.56
C GLN A 63 -16.41 -16.42 7.86
N LYS A 64 -16.96 -17.66 7.84
CA LYS A 64 -16.99 -18.55 9.02
C LYS A 64 -15.58 -18.88 9.54
N THR A 65 -14.61 -19.04 8.65
CA THR A 65 -13.24 -19.36 9.05
C THR A 65 -12.60 -18.18 9.78
N ILE A 66 -12.73 -16.97 9.24
CA ILE A 66 -12.17 -15.74 9.86
C ILE A 66 -12.87 -15.46 11.20
N GLU A 67 -14.21 -15.58 11.23
CA GLU A 67 -14.98 -15.43 12.46
C GLU A 67 -14.50 -16.39 13.55
N ARG A 68 -14.32 -17.67 13.23
CA ARG A 68 -13.83 -18.68 14.19
C ARG A 68 -12.41 -18.38 14.66
N LEU A 69 -11.51 -17.96 13.76
CA LEU A 69 -10.13 -17.62 14.12
C LEU A 69 -10.08 -16.44 15.08
N LEU A 70 -10.78 -15.35 14.79
CA LEU A 70 -10.84 -14.18 15.65
C LEU A 70 -11.46 -14.49 17.01
N HIS A 71 -12.55 -15.26 17.02
CA HIS A 71 -13.22 -15.68 18.26
C HIS A 71 -12.30 -16.54 19.15
N ASN A 72 -11.58 -17.49 18.55
CA ASN A 72 -10.62 -18.31 19.28
C ASN A 72 -9.47 -17.48 19.84
N CYS A 73 -8.93 -16.55 19.05
CA CYS A 73 -7.87 -15.63 19.50
C CYS A 73 -8.31 -14.84 20.74
N MET A 74 -9.51 -14.27 20.72
CA MET A 74 -10.06 -13.52 21.86
C MET A 74 -10.27 -14.42 23.08
N ASN A 75 -10.76 -15.64 22.88
CA ASN A 75 -10.92 -16.61 23.98
C ASN A 75 -9.56 -16.98 24.61
N TYR A 76 -8.50 -17.16 23.82
CA TYR A 76 -7.17 -17.45 24.36
C TYR A 76 -6.66 -16.32 25.25
N VAL A 77 -6.85 -15.07 24.84
CA VAL A 77 -6.49 -13.91 25.66
C VAL A 77 -7.30 -13.87 26.96
N LEU A 78 -8.61 -14.14 26.90
CA LEU A 78 -9.46 -14.21 28.09
C LEU A 78 -9.03 -15.30 29.06
N TYR A 79 -8.77 -16.51 28.57
CA TYR A 79 -8.29 -17.62 29.40
C TYR A 79 -6.92 -17.35 30.01
N PHE A 80 -6.02 -16.68 29.26
CA PHE A 80 -4.73 -16.25 29.80
C PHE A 80 -4.90 -15.34 31.01
N PHE A 81 -5.76 -14.31 30.91
CA PHE A 81 -6.04 -13.41 32.04
C PHE A 81 -6.74 -14.10 33.20
N LEU A 82 -7.65 -15.05 32.92
CA LEU A 82 -8.28 -15.86 33.97
C LEU A 82 -7.23 -16.65 34.78
N VAL A 83 -6.34 -17.37 34.07
CA VAL A 83 -5.28 -18.16 34.71
C VAL A 83 -4.32 -17.26 35.50
N TYR A 84 -3.93 -16.13 34.93
CA TYR A 84 -3.08 -15.15 35.58
C TYR A 84 -3.67 -14.66 36.91
N TRP A 85 -4.92 -14.21 36.92
CA TRP A 85 -5.58 -13.71 38.11
C TRP A 85 -5.88 -14.83 39.12
N LEU A 86 -6.21 -16.02 38.65
CA LEU A 86 -6.41 -17.20 39.51
C LEU A 86 -5.13 -17.52 40.29
N LEU A 87 -4.00 -17.62 39.59
CA LEU A 87 -2.69 -17.90 40.22
C LEU A 87 -2.29 -16.80 41.20
N SER A 88 -2.53 -15.55 40.84
CA SER A 88 -2.25 -14.37 41.69
C SER A 88 -3.03 -14.43 43.01
N ILE A 89 -4.35 -14.76 42.95
CA ILE A 89 -5.20 -14.88 44.17
C ILE A 89 -4.75 -16.03 45.04
N LEU A 90 -4.29 -17.13 44.44
CA LEU A 90 -3.77 -18.29 45.18
C LEU A 90 -2.42 -17.99 45.87
N GLY A 91 -1.74 -16.91 45.48
CA GLY A 91 -0.44 -16.51 46.06
C GLY A 91 0.76 -17.09 45.31
N VAL A 92 0.55 -17.62 44.11
CA VAL A 92 1.63 -18.07 43.21
C VAL A 92 2.33 -16.85 42.60
N PRO A 93 3.67 -16.76 42.61
CA PRO A 93 4.38 -15.63 42.01
C PRO A 93 4.21 -15.66 40.49
N VAL A 94 3.39 -14.68 39.98
CA VAL A 94 3.03 -14.58 38.53
C VAL A 94 3.99 -13.71 37.72
N SER A 95 5.05 -13.19 38.35
CA SER A 95 6.05 -12.34 37.68
C SER A 95 6.76 -13.05 36.54
N SER A 96 7.09 -14.31 36.68
CA SER A 96 7.70 -15.13 35.63
C SER A 96 6.73 -15.40 34.46
N LEU A 97 5.43 -15.57 34.76
CA LEU A 97 4.40 -15.73 33.74
C LEU A 97 4.24 -14.43 32.90
N LEU A 98 4.27 -13.28 33.60
CA LEU A 98 4.19 -11.97 32.94
C LEU A 98 5.44 -11.69 32.09
N ALA A 99 6.63 -12.03 32.59
CA ALA A 99 7.87 -11.92 31.84
C ALA A 99 7.85 -12.80 30.58
N GLY A 100 7.41 -14.06 30.72
CA GLY A 100 7.24 -14.96 29.57
C GLY A 100 6.23 -14.47 28.55
N ALA A 101 5.08 -13.93 29.01
CA ALA A 101 4.08 -13.31 28.14
C ALA A 101 4.63 -12.06 27.43
N GLY A 102 5.47 -11.28 28.11
CA GLY A 102 6.16 -10.12 27.52
C GLY A 102 7.09 -10.55 26.38
N LEU A 103 7.91 -11.56 26.59
CA LEU A 103 8.79 -12.12 25.54
C LEU A 103 7.98 -12.69 24.36
N ALA A 104 6.90 -13.42 24.65
CA ALA A 104 5.99 -13.90 23.59
C ALA A 104 5.35 -12.74 22.82
N GLY A 105 4.97 -11.66 23.53
CA GLY A 105 4.44 -10.44 22.92
C GLY A 105 5.43 -9.76 21.96
N VAL A 106 6.70 -9.67 22.35
CA VAL A 106 7.78 -9.15 21.48
C VAL A 106 7.95 -10.04 20.24
N ALA A 107 7.99 -11.37 20.43
CA ALA A 107 8.12 -12.29 19.29
C ALA A 107 6.94 -12.20 18.32
N LEU A 108 5.71 -12.09 18.83
CA LEU A 108 4.50 -11.88 18.01
C LEU A 108 4.53 -10.52 17.32
N GLY A 109 5.00 -9.47 18.03
CA GLY A 109 5.14 -8.12 17.45
C GLY A 109 6.11 -8.07 16.29
N LEU A 110 7.28 -8.70 16.42
CA LEU A 110 8.25 -8.83 15.33
C LEU A 110 7.68 -9.65 14.16
N GLY A 111 6.93 -10.73 14.43
CA GLY A 111 6.24 -11.50 13.39
C GLY A 111 5.15 -10.71 12.67
N ALA A 112 4.49 -9.78 13.36
CA ALA A 112 3.43 -8.93 12.82
C ALA A 112 3.93 -7.59 12.26
N GLN A 113 5.22 -7.27 12.35
CA GLN A 113 5.81 -5.98 11.94
C GLN A 113 5.44 -5.59 10.52
N GLY A 114 5.51 -6.55 9.58
CA GLY A 114 5.17 -6.28 8.18
C GLY A 114 3.70 -5.89 7.99
N PHE A 115 2.80 -6.52 8.71
CA PHE A 115 1.38 -6.15 8.69
C PHE A 115 1.15 -4.74 9.23
N LEU A 116 1.77 -4.40 10.36
CA LEU A 116 1.64 -3.06 10.96
C LEU A 116 2.21 -1.99 10.01
N SER A 117 3.36 -2.26 9.41
CA SER A 117 3.94 -1.36 8.40
C SER A 117 3.02 -1.15 7.19
N ASP A 118 2.38 -2.22 6.68
CA ASP A 118 1.40 -2.11 5.58
C ASP A 118 0.23 -1.17 5.97
N VAL A 119 -0.30 -1.32 7.18
CA VAL A 119 -1.42 -0.49 7.67
C VAL A 119 -1.03 0.97 7.82
N VAL A 120 0.12 1.24 8.42
CA VAL A 120 0.63 2.61 8.62
C VAL A 120 0.91 3.28 7.28
N ASN A 121 1.59 2.60 6.36
CA ASN A 121 1.85 3.15 5.03
C ASN A 121 0.55 3.38 4.24
N GLY A 122 -0.41 2.45 4.28
CA GLY A 122 -1.71 2.64 3.65
C GLY A 122 -2.49 3.84 4.20
N PHE A 123 -2.40 4.06 5.51
CA PHE A 123 -2.99 5.25 6.15
C PHE A 123 -2.33 6.55 5.64
N PHE A 124 -1.00 6.61 5.55
CA PHE A 124 -0.31 7.80 5.05
C PHE A 124 -0.53 8.03 3.56
N ILE A 125 -0.58 6.98 2.73
CA ILE A 125 -0.94 7.09 1.31
C ILE A 125 -2.27 7.82 1.15
N LEU A 126 -3.28 7.46 1.96
CA LEU A 126 -4.60 8.10 1.91
C LEU A 126 -4.61 9.49 2.54
N LEU A 127 -3.92 9.67 3.68
CA LEU A 127 -3.89 10.96 4.40
C LEU A 127 -3.18 12.05 3.59
N GLU A 128 -2.05 11.70 2.98
CA GLU A 128 -1.26 12.63 2.15
C GLU A 128 -1.79 12.74 0.72
N ASN A 129 -2.79 11.93 0.40
CA ASN A 129 -3.38 11.87 -0.93
C ASN A 129 -2.31 11.70 -2.03
N GLN A 130 -1.38 10.72 -1.85
CA GLN A 130 -0.28 10.51 -2.80
C GLN A 130 -0.80 10.09 -4.17
N PHE A 131 -1.86 9.28 -4.21
CA PHE A 131 -2.62 8.91 -5.41
C PHE A 131 -4.03 8.46 -5.04
N GLU A 132 -4.94 8.50 -6.03
CA GLU A 132 -6.33 8.10 -5.90
C GLU A 132 -6.68 6.94 -6.84
N VAL A 133 -7.86 6.34 -6.63
CA VAL A 133 -8.39 5.33 -7.56
C VAL A 133 -8.64 5.97 -8.92
N GLY A 134 -8.08 5.38 -9.96
CA GLY A 134 -8.10 5.89 -11.33
C GLY A 134 -6.82 6.60 -11.76
N ASP A 135 -5.95 6.99 -10.83
CA ASP A 135 -4.65 7.60 -11.18
C ASP A 135 -3.76 6.59 -11.91
N SER A 136 -3.04 7.09 -12.91
CA SER A 136 -1.94 6.38 -13.55
C SER A 136 -0.68 6.55 -12.72
N VAL A 137 -0.14 5.44 -12.23
CA VAL A 137 1.03 5.45 -11.34
C VAL A 137 2.09 4.46 -11.80
N GLU A 138 3.31 4.74 -11.36
CA GLU A 138 4.42 3.80 -11.45
C GLU A 138 4.95 3.55 -10.04
N VAL A 139 4.95 2.27 -9.64
CA VAL A 139 5.42 1.80 -8.34
C VAL A 139 6.44 0.69 -8.58
N GLY A 140 7.72 1.00 -8.42
CA GLY A 140 8.81 0.09 -8.76
C GLY A 140 8.76 -0.30 -10.25
N ALA A 141 8.60 -1.60 -10.54
CA ALA A 141 8.49 -2.11 -11.91
C ALA A 141 7.03 -2.17 -12.45
N VAL A 142 6.04 -1.77 -11.65
CA VAL A 142 4.63 -1.85 -12.01
C VAL A 142 4.12 -0.49 -12.45
N THR A 143 3.61 -0.41 -13.68
CA THR A 143 2.96 0.79 -14.21
C THR A 143 1.51 0.45 -14.58
N GLY A 144 0.56 1.31 -14.21
CA GLY A 144 -0.86 1.09 -14.52
C GLY A 144 -1.79 2.05 -13.79
N LEU A 145 -3.08 1.74 -13.83
CA LEU A 145 -4.12 2.50 -13.14
C LEU A 145 -4.38 1.93 -11.75
N VAL A 146 -4.49 2.80 -10.76
CA VAL A 146 -4.88 2.42 -9.41
C VAL A 146 -6.33 1.93 -9.43
N SER A 147 -6.53 0.64 -9.10
CA SER A 147 -7.87 0.03 -9.02
C SER A 147 -8.49 0.17 -7.64
N THR A 148 -7.67 0.04 -6.59
CA THR A 148 -8.12 0.10 -5.20
C THR A 148 -6.96 0.44 -4.29
N VAL A 149 -7.21 1.31 -3.31
CA VAL A 149 -6.27 1.58 -2.20
C VAL A 149 -6.87 0.95 -0.94
N GLY A 150 -6.27 -0.14 -0.48
CA GLY A 150 -6.71 -0.85 0.71
C GLY A 150 -5.82 -0.55 1.93
N ILE A 151 -6.27 -0.98 3.12
CA ILE A 151 -5.53 -0.79 4.37
C ILE A 151 -4.13 -1.41 4.31
N ARG A 152 -4.00 -2.58 3.66
CA ARG A 152 -2.75 -3.35 3.61
C ARG A 152 -2.13 -3.43 2.22
N THR A 153 -2.95 -3.36 1.18
CA THR A 153 -2.51 -3.57 -0.20
C THR A 153 -3.16 -2.56 -1.13
N THR A 154 -2.37 -1.99 -2.01
CA THR A 154 -2.84 -1.23 -3.16
C THR A 154 -2.91 -2.15 -4.38
N GLN A 155 -3.96 -2.03 -5.18
CA GLN A 155 -4.15 -2.79 -6.41
C GLN A 155 -3.95 -1.86 -7.60
N ILE A 156 -3.06 -2.26 -8.51
CA ILE A 156 -2.76 -1.53 -9.75
C ILE A 156 -3.08 -2.45 -10.92
N ARG A 157 -3.88 -1.95 -11.85
CA ARG A 157 -4.17 -2.65 -13.12
C ARG A 157 -3.20 -2.16 -14.19
N GLY A 158 -2.32 -3.03 -14.62
CA GLY A 158 -1.42 -2.79 -15.75
C GLY A 158 -2.19 -2.51 -17.04
N PHE A 159 -1.55 -1.82 -17.98
CA PHE A 159 -2.15 -1.55 -19.29
C PHE A 159 -2.36 -2.81 -20.14
N ASP A 160 -1.71 -3.91 -19.80
CA ASP A 160 -1.93 -5.26 -20.34
C ASP A 160 -3.14 -5.98 -19.72
N GLY A 161 -3.81 -5.36 -18.74
CA GLY A 161 -4.95 -5.91 -18.01
C GLY A 161 -4.58 -6.70 -16.75
N THR A 162 -3.29 -6.93 -16.48
CA THR A 162 -2.81 -7.63 -15.28
C THR A 162 -3.15 -6.85 -14.01
N LEU A 163 -3.68 -7.52 -12.99
CA LEU A 163 -3.95 -6.91 -11.69
C LEU A 163 -2.85 -7.26 -10.68
N HIS A 164 -2.11 -6.26 -10.27
CA HIS A 164 -1.02 -6.36 -9.31
C HIS A 164 -1.53 -6.03 -7.89
N PHE A 165 -1.16 -6.86 -6.92
CA PHE A 165 -1.44 -6.66 -5.49
C PHE A 165 -0.14 -6.29 -4.79
N ILE A 166 0.03 -5.02 -4.46
CA ILE A 166 1.26 -4.50 -3.88
C ILE A 166 1.04 -4.23 -2.38
N PRO A 167 1.77 -4.90 -1.47
CA PRO A 167 1.75 -4.53 -0.05
C PRO A 167 2.17 -3.07 0.12
N ASN A 168 1.43 -2.29 0.94
CA ASN A 168 1.68 -0.85 1.05
C ASN A 168 3.09 -0.52 1.57
N ARG A 169 3.69 -1.40 2.39
CA ARG A 169 5.09 -1.26 2.83
C ARG A 169 6.13 -1.32 1.70
N ASN A 170 5.76 -1.91 0.55
CA ASN A 170 6.63 -2.02 -0.61
C ASN A 170 6.52 -0.80 -1.55
N ILE A 171 5.59 0.13 -1.26
CA ILE A 171 5.46 1.40 -1.98
C ILE A 171 6.39 2.40 -1.31
N THR A 172 7.66 2.39 -1.72
CA THR A 172 8.68 3.30 -1.22
C THR A 172 8.79 4.58 -2.04
N ILE A 173 8.55 4.44 -3.33
CA ILE A 173 8.48 5.55 -4.29
C ILE A 173 7.27 5.31 -5.16
N VAL A 174 6.46 6.34 -5.35
CA VAL A 174 5.37 6.37 -6.30
C VAL A 174 5.54 7.56 -7.24
N SER A 175 5.51 7.28 -8.55
CA SER A 175 5.46 8.33 -9.57
C SER A 175 4.01 8.43 -10.03
N ASN A 176 3.32 9.49 -9.61
CA ASN A 176 1.94 9.76 -10.03
C ASN A 176 1.98 10.48 -11.39
N LYS A 177 1.51 9.78 -12.43
CA LYS A 177 1.46 10.28 -13.82
C LYS A 177 0.11 10.92 -14.15
N SER A 178 -0.76 11.11 -13.15
CA SER A 178 -2.08 11.73 -13.30
C SER A 178 -2.13 13.14 -12.72
N ARG A 179 -1.08 13.57 -12.03
CA ARG A 179 -1.04 14.90 -11.41
C ARG A 179 -0.04 15.79 -12.11
N GLY A 180 -0.56 16.88 -12.66
CA GLY A 180 0.21 17.86 -13.42
C GLY A 180 0.25 17.58 -14.92
N ASP A 181 0.84 18.53 -15.64
CA ASP A 181 0.98 18.45 -17.09
C ASP A 181 2.05 17.42 -17.45
N MET A 182 1.71 16.56 -18.40
CA MET A 182 2.58 15.47 -18.83
C MET A 182 3.34 15.88 -20.09
N ARG A 183 4.63 15.57 -20.13
CA ARG A 183 5.46 15.90 -21.27
C ARG A 183 5.35 14.84 -22.38
N ALA A 184 4.98 15.25 -23.58
CA ALA A 184 5.19 14.52 -24.83
C ALA A 184 6.52 15.00 -25.42
N GLN A 185 7.59 14.23 -25.26
CA GLN A 185 8.90 14.54 -25.85
C GLN A 185 8.98 13.89 -27.22
N ILE A 186 9.17 14.71 -28.27
CA ILE A 186 9.25 14.28 -29.66
C ILE A 186 10.67 14.46 -30.13
N ASP A 187 11.31 13.36 -30.50
CA ASP A 187 12.66 13.30 -31.03
C ASP A 187 12.59 12.95 -32.52
N ILE A 188 12.94 13.92 -33.38
CA ILE A 188 12.98 13.74 -34.82
C ILE A 188 14.44 13.49 -35.23
N PRO A 189 14.80 12.32 -35.76
CA PRO A 189 16.15 12.05 -36.24
C PRO A 189 16.54 13.00 -37.36
N VAL A 190 17.75 13.55 -37.29
CA VAL A 190 18.28 14.47 -38.31
C VAL A 190 19.74 14.09 -38.66
N TYR A 191 20.17 14.44 -39.88
CA TYR A 191 21.57 14.30 -40.25
C TYR A 191 22.41 15.49 -39.75
N PRO A 192 23.71 15.32 -39.48
CA PRO A 192 24.59 16.43 -39.11
C PRO A 192 24.67 17.54 -40.17
N SER A 193 24.36 17.22 -41.42
CA SER A 193 24.32 18.13 -42.54
C SER A 193 22.99 18.89 -42.71
N THR A 194 21.96 18.54 -41.91
CA THR A 194 20.63 19.14 -41.99
C THR A 194 20.66 20.63 -41.59
N ASP A 195 20.01 21.50 -42.37
CA ASP A 195 19.83 22.91 -41.97
C ASP A 195 18.84 23.05 -40.82
N ILE A 196 19.40 23.20 -39.61
CA ILE A 196 18.63 23.27 -38.37
C ILE A 196 17.74 24.52 -38.31
N ASN A 197 18.15 25.63 -38.95
CA ASN A 197 17.32 26.85 -38.99
C ASN A 197 16.06 26.61 -39.82
N LYS A 198 16.21 25.92 -40.95
CA LYS A 198 15.07 25.55 -41.78
C LYS A 198 14.14 24.56 -41.03
N VAL A 199 14.69 23.57 -40.35
CA VAL A 199 13.90 22.64 -39.49
C VAL A 199 13.13 23.42 -38.45
N THR A 200 13.79 24.35 -37.78
CA THR A 200 13.15 25.16 -36.70
C THR A 200 11.98 25.98 -37.25
N SER A 201 12.12 26.61 -38.42
CA SER A 201 11.07 27.41 -39.04
C SER A 201 9.84 26.56 -39.39
N ILE A 202 10.07 25.36 -39.99
CA ILE A 202 9.00 24.42 -40.35
C ILE A 202 8.25 23.95 -39.10
N ILE A 203 8.98 23.57 -38.03
CA ILE A 203 8.38 23.13 -36.78
C ILE A 203 7.58 24.23 -36.10
N GLN A 204 8.06 25.49 -36.16
CA GLN A 204 7.32 26.65 -35.65
C GLN A 204 6.01 26.87 -36.40
N GLU A 205 6.01 26.77 -37.73
CA GLU A 205 4.82 26.90 -38.57
C GLU A 205 3.79 25.81 -38.22
N VAL A 206 4.21 24.54 -38.14
CA VAL A 206 3.33 23.44 -37.74
C VAL A 206 2.74 23.66 -36.33
N ASN A 207 3.53 24.18 -35.38
CA ASN A 207 3.06 24.49 -34.04
C ASN A 207 2.00 25.60 -34.07
N GLN A 208 2.22 26.66 -34.82
CA GLN A 208 1.28 27.78 -34.92
C GLN A 208 -0.05 27.37 -35.56
N GLU A 209 -0.01 26.55 -36.61
CA GLU A 209 -1.20 26.09 -37.32
C GLU A 209 -2.05 25.11 -36.51
N ASN A 210 -1.39 24.28 -35.67
CA ASN A 210 -2.07 23.16 -35.02
C ASN A 210 -2.34 23.36 -33.53
N ASN A 211 -1.68 24.30 -32.86
CA ASN A 211 -1.83 24.46 -31.39
C ASN A 211 -3.28 24.71 -30.95
N GLU A 212 -4.04 25.47 -31.72
CA GLU A 212 -5.46 25.77 -31.43
C GLU A 212 -6.38 24.55 -31.64
N ASN A 213 -5.98 23.60 -32.48
CA ASN A 213 -6.76 22.40 -32.77
C ASN A 213 -6.65 21.31 -31.64
N TYR A 214 -5.69 21.49 -30.71
CA TYR A 214 -5.43 20.54 -29.63
C TYR A 214 -5.60 21.21 -28.24
N PRO A 215 -6.84 21.38 -27.75
CA PRO A 215 -7.12 22.06 -26.47
C PRO A 215 -6.58 21.32 -25.23
N GLN A 216 -6.04 20.13 -25.41
CA GLN A 216 -5.33 19.33 -24.39
C GLN A 216 -3.86 19.72 -24.23
N ILE A 217 -3.28 20.53 -25.13
CA ILE A 217 -1.91 21.05 -24.99
C ILE A 217 -1.94 22.18 -23.97
N CYS A 218 -0.97 22.15 -23.06
CA CYS A 218 -0.80 23.13 -22.00
C CYS A 218 0.34 24.09 -22.37
N GLY A 219 -0.02 25.26 -22.87
CA GLY A 219 0.94 26.25 -23.36
C GLY A 219 1.39 26.02 -24.79
N ALA A 220 2.50 26.65 -25.19
CA ALA A 220 3.08 26.48 -26.50
C ALA A 220 4.11 25.33 -26.51
N PRO A 221 4.21 24.55 -27.61
CA PRO A 221 5.29 23.58 -27.79
C PRO A 221 6.66 24.24 -27.64
N ASN A 222 7.52 23.63 -26.83
CA ASN A 222 8.86 24.14 -26.55
C ASN A 222 9.89 23.46 -27.45
N ILE A 223 10.52 24.23 -28.31
CA ILE A 223 11.57 23.73 -29.21
C ILE A 223 12.90 23.74 -28.46
N ILE A 224 13.40 22.55 -28.09
CA ILE A 224 14.71 22.37 -27.46
C ILE A 224 15.81 22.51 -28.49
N GLY A 225 15.58 22.05 -29.73
CA GLY A 225 16.55 22.06 -30.81
C GLY A 225 17.39 20.77 -30.88
N LEU A 226 18.63 20.93 -31.35
CA LEU A 226 19.52 19.79 -31.55
C LEU A 226 19.89 19.11 -30.25
N SER A 227 19.73 17.81 -30.17
CA SER A 227 20.03 16.99 -29.01
C SER A 227 20.54 15.60 -29.44
N THR A 228 21.03 14.82 -28.47
CA THR A 228 21.41 13.41 -28.70
C THR A 228 20.60 12.50 -27.81
N THR A 229 20.16 11.36 -28.35
CA THR A 229 19.51 10.32 -27.56
C THR A 229 20.55 9.55 -26.72
N PRO A 230 20.14 8.79 -25.70
CA PRO A 230 21.06 7.93 -24.93
C PRO A 230 21.81 6.89 -25.81
N SER A 231 21.25 6.55 -26.98
CA SER A 231 21.90 5.67 -27.98
C SER A 231 22.91 6.40 -28.87
N GLY A 232 23.13 7.72 -28.66
CA GLY A 232 24.06 8.52 -29.46
C GLY A 232 23.49 9.04 -30.79
N GLN A 233 22.22 8.87 -31.07
CA GLN A 233 21.59 9.36 -32.29
C GLN A 233 21.30 10.87 -32.19
N LEU A 234 21.66 11.61 -33.25
CA LEU A 234 21.35 13.03 -33.36
C LEU A 234 19.86 13.24 -33.66
N VAL A 235 19.22 14.07 -32.88
CA VAL A 235 17.76 14.35 -32.99
C VAL A 235 17.49 15.83 -32.83
N PHE A 236 16.41 16.28 -33.47
CA PHE A 236 15.79 17.55 -33.19
C PHE A 236 14.66 17.31 -32.19
N ARG A 237 14.72 17.92 -31.00
CA ARG A 237 13.85 17.64 -29.86
C ARG A 237 12.83 18.76 -29.67
N ILE A 238 11.59 18.36 -29.48
CA ILE A 238 10.47 19.23 -29.14
C ILE A 238 9.77 18.64 -27.91
N ASP A 239 9.49 19.46 -26.90
CA ASP A 239 8.69 19.10 -25.74
C ASP A 239 7.32 19.78 -25.81
N ILE A 240 6.26 18.99 -25.72
CA ILE A 240 4.87 19.47 -25.66
C ILE A 240 4.30 19.04 -24.33
N PHE A 241 3.85 20.00 -23.51
CA PHE A 241 3.15 19.69 -22.27
C PHE A 241 1.66 19.56 -22.53
N THR A 242 1.06 18.52 -21.99
CA THR A 242 -0.34 18.16 -22.24
C THR A 242 -1.06 17.84 -20.94
N LYS A 243 -2.38 17.98 -20.96
CA LYS A 243 -3.22 17.44 -19.90
C LYS A 243 -2.96 15.95 -19.73
N ASN A 244 -3.07 15.50 -18.49
CA ASN A 244 -2.85 14.12 -18.08
C ASN A 244 -3.54 13.09 -19.02
N GLY A 245 -2.81 12.02 -19.34
CA GLY A 245 -3.29 10.92 -20.19
C GLY A 245 -3.26 11.18 -21.70
N GLN A 246 -3.00 12.43 -22.14
CA GLN A 246 -3.01 12.81 -23.55
C GLN A 246 -1.63 12.79 -24.22
N GLN A 247 -0.56 12.62 -23.44
CA GLN A 247 0.83 12.71 -23.91
C GLN A 247 1.16 11.72 -25.04
N THR A 248 0.63 10.51 -24.99
CA THR A 248 0.89 9.49 -26.02
C THR A 248 0.20 9.82 -27.34
N HIS A 249 -1.02 10.36 -27.24
CA HIS A 249 -1.79 10.76 -28.42
C HIS A 249 -1.16 11.96 -29.10
N ILE A 250 -0.86 13.01 -28.33
CA ILE A 250 -0.18 14.21 -28.82
C ILE A 250 1.20 13.87 -29.40
N TYR A 251 1.96 12.98 -28.76
CA TYR A 251 3.22 12.50 -29.29
C TYR A 251 3.05 11.91 -30.71
N ALA A 252 2.08 11.01 -30.90
CA ALA A 252 1.87 10.34 -32.18
C ALA A 252 1.41 11.31 -33.27
N ASP A 253 0.46 12.19 -32.93
CA ASP A 253 -0.09 13.16 -33.87
C ASP A 253 0.96 14.19 -34.33
N PHE A 254 1.68 14.79 -33.37
CA PHE A 254 2.67 15.80 -33.69
C PHE A 254 3.91 15.21 -34.34
N LEU A 255 4.34 14.00 -33.98
CA LEU A 255 5.40 13.30 -34.69
C LEU A 255 5.05 13.13 -36.17
N LYS A 256 3.81 12.75 -36.49
CA LYS A 256 3.31 12.61 -37.83
C LYS A 256 3.29 13.99 -38.56
N LEU A 257 2.70 15.02 -37.95
CA LEU A 257 2.63 16.34 -38.52
C LEU A 257 4.00 16.93 -38.86
N TYR A 258 4.97 16.79 -37.94
CA TYR A 258 6.33 17.24 -38.13
C TYR A 258 7.02 16.48 -39.26
N GLN A 259 6.88 15.16 -39.32
CA GLN A 259 7.49 14.35 -40.35
C GLN A 259 6.92 14.69 -41.75
N GLU A 260 5.60 14.86 -41.86
CA GLU A 260 4.92 15.24 -43.12
C GLU A 260 5.38 16.62 -43.60
N ALA A 261 5.48 17.59 -42.71
CA ALA A 261 5.94 18.94 -43.03
C ALA A 261 7.41 18.98 -43.50
N LEU A 262 8.26 18.27 -42.78
CA LEU A 262 9.72 18.18 -43.11
C LEU A 262 9.95 17.50 -44.46
N ILE A 263 9.21 16.40 -44.74
CA ILE A 263 9.29 15.70 -46.03
C ILE A 263 8.81 16.59 -47.18
N LYS A 264 7.68 17.33 -46.99
CA LYS A 264 7.14 18.26 -47.96
C LYS A 264 8.15 19.34 -48.35
N GLU A 265 8.93 19.82 -47.40
CA GLU A 265 9.98 20.82 -47.57
C GLU A 265 11.33 20.24 -48.00
N ASN A 266 11.35 18.98 -48.42
CA ASN A 266 12.56 18.22 -48.89
C ASN A 266 13.67 18.16 -47.84
N ILE A 267 13.33 18.10 -46.58
CA ILE A 267 14.31 17.73 -45.50
C ILE A 267 14.47 16.23 -45.48
N GLU A 268 15.68 15.78 -45.74
CA GLU A 268 16.03 14.34 -45.68
C GLU A 268 16.11 13.88 -44.23
N LEU A 269 15.30 12.87 -43.88
CA LEU A 269 15.29 12.26 -42.52
C LEU A 269 16.08 10.92 -42.57
N PRO A 270 16.87 10.63 -41.53
CA PRO A 270 17.57 9.36 -41.42
C PRO A 270 16.61 8.18 -41.44
N ARG A 271 16.83 7.23 -42.31
CA ARG A 271 16.08 5.97 -42.32
C ARG A 271 16.52 5.13 -41.15
N PHE A 272 15.59 4.62 -40.35
CA PHE A 272 15.86 3.58 -39.37
C PHE A 272 16.28 2.32 -40.14
N ILE A 273 17.57 2.06 -40.21
CA ILE A 273 18.06 0.73 -40.60
C ILE A 273 17.94 -0.08 -39.28
N GLY A 274 16.77 -0.66 -39.05
CA GLY A 274 16.62 -1.67 -38.02
C GLY A 274 17.64 -2.75 -38.33
N ASN A 275 18.51 -3.08 -37.38
CA ASN A 275 19.38 -4.26 -37.50
C ASN A 275 18.44 -5.43 -37.87
N PRO A 276 18.64 -6.12 -39.02
CA PRO A 276 17.91 -7.33 -39.32
C PRO A 276 18.19 -8.29 -38.17
N ILE A 277 17.16 -8.60 -37.38
CA ILE A 277 17.25 -9.68 -36.40
C ILE A 277 17.68 -10.89 -37.19
N ALA A 278 18.93 -11.33 -37.01
CA ALA A 278 19.41 -12.57 -37.54
C ALA A 278 18.59 -13.69 -36.89
N VAL A 279 17.55 -14.11 -37.59
CA VAL A 279 16.80 -15.32 -37.24
C VAL A 279 17.78 -16.46 -37.45
N LYS A 280 18.33 -17.02 -36.37
CA LYS A 280 19.02 -18.30 -36.34
C LYS A 280 18.01 -19.40 -36.12
#